data_2c4d889f6e8e4d9f588fa40e20b8c44e
#
_entry.id   2c4d889f6e8e4d9f588fa40e20b8c44e
#
_cell.length_a   1.000
_cell.length_b   1.000
_cell.length_c   1.000
_cell.angle_alpha   90.00
_cell.angle_beta   90.00
_cell.angle_gamma   90.00
#
_symmetry.space_group_name_H-M   'P 1'
#
loop_
_entity.id
_entity.type
_entity.pdbx_description
1 polymer ?
#
loop_
_entity_poly.entity_id
_entity_poly.type
_entity_poly.pdbx_seq_one_letter_code
_entity_poly.pdbx_strand_id
1 'polypeptide(L)' 'GQGIGTQLMAAVIAAAKERGATAMTLEVRPSNAPALALYHHYGFREAGRRKGYYSDNGEDAIIMWNTKL' A
#
# COMPACT_ATOMS: atom_id res chain seq x y z
N GLY A 1 -3.82 -16.11 -1.30
CA GLY A 1 -2.41 -16.39 -1.55
C GLY A 1 -1.67 -15.19 -2.12
N GLN A 2 -0.37 -15.32 -2.22
CA GLN A 2 0.47 -14.21 -2.71
C GLN A 2 0.16 -13.84 -4.15
N GLY A 3 -0.16 -14.82 -4.99
CA GLY A 3 -0.51 -14.57 -6.38
C GLY A 3 -1.76 -13.72 -6.54
N ILE A 4 -2.75 -13.94 -5.68
CA ILE A 4 -4.00 -13.18 -5.70
C ILE A 4 -3.73 -11.72 -5.29
N GLY A 5 -2.95 -11.51 -4.23
CA GLY A 5 -2.59 -10.16 -3.78
C GLY A 5 -1.82 -9.38 -4.85
N THR A 6 -0.89 -10.05 -5.52
CA THR A 6 -0.12 -9.46 -6.62
C THR A 6 -1.02 -9.06 -7.79
N GLN A 7 -1.95 -9.95 -8.18
CA GLN A 7 -2.88 -9.68 -9.28
C GLN A 7 -3.81 -8.53 -8.95
N LEU A 8 -4.33 -8.47 -7.72
CA LEU A 8 -5.19 -7.38 -7.29
C LEU A 8 -4.47 -6.04 -7.32
N MET A 9 -3.24 -5.99 -6.82
CA MET A 9 -2.46 -4.76 -6.81
C MET A 9 -2.16 -4.28 -8.23
N ALA A 10 -1.78 -5.19 -9.12
CA ALA A 10 -1.53 -4.84 -10.53
C ALA A 10 -2.79 -4.28 -11.19
N ALA A 11 -3.95 -4.89 -10.93
CA ALA A 11 -5.22 -4.44 -11.49
C ALA A 11 -5.61 -3.05 -10.97
N VAL A 12 -5.43 -2.81 -9.68
CA VAL A 12 -5.75 -1.51 -9.07
C VAL A 12 -4.85 -0.42 -9.65
N ILE A 13 -3.57 -0.69 -9.77
CA ILE A 13 -2.62 0.27 -10.35
C ILE A 13 -2.97 0.57 -11.80
N ALA A 14 -3.27 -0.47 -12.58
CA ALA A 14 -3.65 -0.30 -13.98
C ALA A 14 -4.91 0.55 -14.12
N ALA A 15 -5.93 0.30 -13.30
CA ALA A 15 -7.16 1.06 -13.30
C ALA A 15 -6.93 2.53 -12.93
N ALA A 16 -6.06 2.78 -11.95
CA ALA A 16 -5.71 4.14 -11.56
C ALA A 16 -5.02 4.89 -12.70
N LYS A 17 -4.09 4.23 -13.38
CA LYS A 17 -3.37 4.83 -14.51
C LYS A 17 -4.33 5.17 -15.65
N GLU A 18 -5.28 4.30 -15.93
CA GLU A 18 -6.29 4.54 -16.97
C GLU A 18 -7.13 5.79 -16.68
N ARG A 19 -7.32 6.11 -15.40
CA ARG A 19 -8.06 7.29 -14.97
C ARG A 19 -7.18 8.54 -14.87
N GLY A 20 -5.94 8.45 -15.30
CA GLY A 20 -5.00 9.56 -15.30
C GLY A 20 -4.30 9.80 -13.99
N ALA A 21 -4.38 8.87 -13.03
CA ALA A 21 -3.66 9.02 -11.78
C ALA A 21 -2.16 8.86 -11.98
N THR A 22 -1.39 9.71 -11.32
CA THR A 22 0.07 9.66 -11.35
C THR A 22 0.67 9.25 -10.01
N ALA A 23 -0.17 9.16 -8.98
CA ALA A 23 0.26 8.79 -7.63
C ALA A 23 -0.85 7.98 -6.96
N MET A 24 -0.44 7.17 -5.99
CA MET A 24 -1.36 6.37 -5.19
C MET A 24 -0.85 6.28 -3.75
N THR A 25 -1.77 6.32 -2.79
CA THR A 25 -1.45 6.18 -1.38
C THR A 25 -2.23 5.03 -0.77
N LEU A 26 -1.67 4.44 0.27
CA LEU A 26 -2.34 3.40 1.05
C LEU A 26 -1.83 3.40 2.49
N GLU A 27 -2.55 2.70 3.36
CA GLU A 27 -2.14 2.49 4.74
C GLU A 27 -1.96 0.99 4.98
N VAL A 28 -0.96 0.63 5.78
CA VAL A 28 -0.63 -0.77 6.06
C VAL A 28 -0.15 -0.92 7.50
N ARG A 29 -0.47 -2.06 8.12
CA ARG A 29 0.01 -2.38 9.48
C ARG A 29 1.51 -2.68 9.46
N PRO A 30 2.28 -2.15 10.41
CA PRO A 30 3.70 -2.51 10.53
C PRO A 30 3.93 -4.01 10.69
N SER A 31 3.00 -4.71 11.33
CA SER A 31 3.10 -6.15 11.55
C SER A 31 2.85 -6.98 10.28
N ASN A 32 2.34 -6.37 9.22
CA ASN A 32 2.02 -7.09 7.99
C ASN A 32 3.20 -7.07 7.02
N ALA A 33 4.25 -7.84 7.37
CA ALA A 33 5.47 -7.89 6.56
C ALA A 33 5.25 -8.31 5.11
N PRO A 34 4.40 -9.31 4.81
CA PRO A 34 4.14 -9.65 3.41
C PRO A 34 3.54 -8.51 2.60
N ALA A 35 2.62 -7.74 3.20
CA ALA A 35 2.02 -6.59 2.52
C ALA A 35 3.05 -5.49 2.27
N LEU A 36 3.89 -5.21 3.26
CA LEU A 36 4.97 -4.22 3.11
C LEU A 36 5.90 -4.59 1.96
N ALA A 37 6.30 -5.86 1.88
CA ALA A 37 7.16 -6.34 0.81
C ALA A 37 6.48 -6.19 -0.55
N LEU A 38 5.19 -6.52 -0.64
CA LEU A 38 4.41 -6.40 -1.86
C LEU A 38 4.36 -4.94 -2.34
N TYR A 39 4.03 -4.02 -1.43
CA TYR A 39 3.92 -2.61 -1.79
C TYR A 39 5.26 -2.02 -2.19
N HIS A 40 6.34 -2.38 -1.50
CA HIS A 40 7.70 -1.97 -1.91
C HIS A 40 8.03 -2.48 -3.31
N HIS A 41 7.63 -3.70 -3.62
CA HIS A 41 7.85 -4.27 -4.95
C HIS A 41 7.17 -3.43 -6.04
N TYR A 42 6.01 -2.86 -5.75
CA TYR A 42 5.26 -2.02 -6.69
C TYR A 42 5.67 -0.55 -6.62
N GLY A 43 6.72 -0.23 -5.91
CA GLY A 43 7.26 1.14 -5.91
C GLY A 43 6.71 2.05 -4.83
N PHE A 44 5.95 1.52 -3.89
CA PHE A 44 5.47 2.31 -2.76
C PHE A 44 6.60 2.52 -1.74
N ARG A 45 6.62 3.70 -1.15
CA ARG A 45 7.60 4.07 -0.11
C ARG A 45 6.89 4.67 1.08
N GLU A 46 7.44 4.44 2.27
CA GLU A 46 6.88 5.00 3.50
C GLU A 46 7.00 6.53 3.48
N ALA A 47 5.87 7.20 3.73
CA ALA A 47 5.80 8.65 3.74
C ALA A 47 5.46 9.19 5.14
N GLY A 48 4.91 8.36 6.02
CA GLY A 48 4.55 8.77 7.37
C GLY A 48 3.81 7.67 8.10
N ARG A 49 3.28 8.01 9.28
CA ARG A 49 2.52 7.08 10.10
C ARG A 49 1.33 7.76 10.74
N ARG A 50 0.22 7.03 10.88
CA ARG A 50 -0.91 7.44 11.70
C ARG A 50 -0.88 6.65 13.00
N LYS A 51 -0.70 7.34 14.11
CA LYS A 51 -0.55 6.70 15.41
C LYS A 51 -1.88 6.10 15.87
N GLY A 52 -1.83 4.84 16.35
CA GLY A 52 -2.99 4.16 16.89
C GLY A 52 -4.16 4.00 15.93
N TYR A 53 -3.89 3.93 14.63
CA TYR A 53 -4.91 3.94 13.59
C TYR A 53 -5.84 2.71 13.66
N TYR A 54 -5.27 1.53 13.94
CA TYR A 54 -6.04 0.28 14.01
C TYR A 54 -6.53 0.07 15.43
N SER A 55 -7.84 0.14 15.63
CA SER A 55 -8.44 0.11 16.96
C SER A 55 -8.42 -1.26 17.63
N ASP A 56 -8.22 -2.32 16.87
CA ASP A 56 -8.22 -3.69 17.42
C ASP A 56 -7.02 -3.97 18.32
N ASN A 57 -5.85 -3.43 18.00
CA ASN A 57 -4.64 -3.64 18.80
C ASN A 57 -3.84 -2.36 19.03
N GLY A 58 -4.35 -1.21 18.58
CA GLY A 58 -3.65 0.07 18.74
C GLY A 58 -2.46 0.27 17.84
N GLU A 59 -2.27 -0.59 16.84
CA GLU A 59 -1.16 -0.46 15.90
C GLU A 59 -1.23 0.83 15.10
N ASP A 60 -0.06 1.40 14.81
CA ASP A 60 0.03 2.53 13.88
C ASP A 60 -0.27 2.06 12.46
N ALA A 61 -0.65 2.99 11.60
CA ALA A 61 -0.70 2.73 10.16
C ALA A 61 0.53 3.36 9.52
N ILE A 62 1.22 2.59 8.69
CA ILE A 62 2.27 3.12 7.83
C ILE A 62 1.60 3.68 6.59
N ILE A 63 1.82 4.95 6.31
CA ILE A 63 1.31 5.59 5.08
C ILE A 63 2.35 5.44 4.01
N MET A 64 1.97 4.83 2.90
CA MET A 64 2.88 4.59 1.78
C MET A 64 2.37 5.30 0.53
N TRP A 65 3.29 5.81 -0.26
CA TRP A 65 3.00 6.50 -1.51
C TRP A 65 3.81 5.92 -2.65
N ASN A 66 3.18 5.82 -3.81
CA ASN A 66 3.86 5.65 -5.09
C ASN A 66 3.54 6.89 -5.92
N THR A 67 4.54 7.70 -6.23
CA THR A 67 4.38 8.94 -6.97
C THR A 67 4.76 8.81 -8.44
N LYS A 68 5.04 7.60 -8.89
CA LYS A 68 5.46 7.33 -10.28
C LYS A 68 4.68 6.15 -10.86
N LEU A 69 3.38 6.27 -10.82
CA LEU A 69 2.52 5.22 -11.39
C LEU A 69 2.76 5.00 -12.89
#